data_85aaefc0286b91a4d55c5304a1163674
#
_entry.id   85aaefc0286b91a4d55c5304a1163674
#
_cell.length_a   1.000
_cell.length_b   1.000
_cell.length_c   1.000
_cell.angle_alpha   90.00
_cell.angle_beta   90.00
_cell.angle_gamma   90.00
#
_symmetry.space_group_name_H-M   'P 1'
#
loop_
_entity.id
_entity.type
_entity.pdbx_description
1 polymer ?
#
loop_
_entity_poly.entity_id
_entity_poly.type
_entity_poly.pdbx_seq_one_letter_code
_entity_poly.pdbx_strand_id
1 'polypeptide(L)'
;MQITDPIADLLTRIRNASTAKHPSVDVPASNLKKAICQILVDEGYIKGMKVTEDNKQGMITLTLKYQDNGAPVIAGLKRVSKPGLRIYTNCEDMPKVMKGLGTAIISTSKGVITDKAARAAHVGGEVLAFVW
;
A
#
# COMPACT_ATOMS: atom_id res chain seq x y z
N MET A 1 16.56 -21.15 3.74
CA MET A 1 15.16 -20.82 3.41
C MET A 1 15.05 -19.34 3.07
N GLN A 2 14.47 -19.04 1.93
CA GLN A 2 14.24 -17.65 1.56
C GLN A 2 12.98 -17.12 2.23
N ILE A 3 13.10 -15.95 2.83
CA ILE A 3 11.95 -15.25 3.37
C ILE A 3 11.46 -14.30 2.29
N THR A 4 10.21 -14.48 1.88
CA THR A 4 9.59 -13.60 0.88
C THR A 4 8.74 -12.54 1.56
N ASP A 5 8.73 -11.34 0.99
CA ASP A 5 7.88 -10.25 1.44
C ASP A 5 7.09 -9.71 0.25
N PRO A 6 5.88 -10.27 0.01
CA PRO A 6 5.06 -9.84 -1.14
C PRO A 6 4.68 -8.37 -1.08
N ILE A 7 4.52 -7.80 0.13
CA ILE A 7 4.20 -6.37 0.28
C ILE A 7 5.39 -5.52 -0.14
N ALA A 8 6.60 -5.88 0.29
CA ALA A 8 7.81 -5.16 -0.12
C ALA A 8 7.99 -5.22 -1.63
N ASP A 9 7.72 -6.39 -2.25
CA ASP A 9 7.78 -6.55 -3.70
C ASP A 9 6.78 -5.63 -4.40
N LEU A 10 5.55 -5.56 -3.90
CA LEU A 10 4.52 -4.66 -4.43
C LEU A 10 4.99 -3.19 -4.39
N LEU A 11 5.48 -2.75 -3.23
CA LEU A 11 5.94 -1.37 -3.07
C LEU A 11 7.13 -1.05 -3.98
N THR A 12 8.04 -2.01 -4.13
CA THR A 12 9.20 -1.85 -5.01
C THR A 12 8.78 -1.74 -6.47
N ARG A 13 7.83 -2.56 -6.91
CA ARG A 13 7.31 -2.49 -8.30
C ARG A 13 6.66 -1.14 -8.58
N ILE A 14 5.86 -0.62 -7.63
CA ILE A 14 5.23 0.70 -7.76
C ILE A 14 6.30 1.78 -7.80
N ARG A 15 7.28 1.73 -6.91
CA ARG A 15 8.36 2.71 -6.84
C ARG A 15 9.16 2.75 -8.14
N ASN A 16 9.56 1.59 -8.63
CA ASN A 16 10.35 1.50 -9.88
C ASN A 16 9.57 2.00 -11.08
N ALA A 17 8.30 1.61 -11.19
CA ALA A 17 7.43 2.07 -12.28
C ALA A 17 7.21 3.58 -12.24
N SER A 18 7.04 4.15 -11.05
CA SER A 18 6.87 5.60 -10.87
C SER A 18 8.13 6.36 -11.24
N THR A 19 9.30 5.85 -10.85
CA THR A 19 10.60 6.46 -11.19
C THR A 19 10.83 6.43 -12.69
N ALA A 20 10.47 5.34 -13.37
CA ALA A 20 10.59 5.21 -14.81
C ALA A 20 9.44 5.90 -15.56
N LYS A 21 8.47 6.47 -14.85
CA LYS A 21 7.30 7.17 -15.39
C LYS A 21 6.44 6.29 -16.29
N HIS A 22 6.30 5.01 -15.93
CA HIS A 22 5.40 4.10 -16.62
C HIS A 22 3.94 4.49 -16.33
N PRO A 23 3.02 4.35 -17.29
CA PRO A 23 1.60 4.64 -17.05
C PRO A 23 0.93 3.62 -16.14
N SER A 24 1.44 2.38 -16.14
CA SER A 24 0.85 1.31 -15.34
C SER A 24 1.91 0.29 -14.92
N VAL A 25 1.55 -0.56 -13.97
CA VAL A 25 2.41 -1.65 -13.50
C VAL A 25 1.54 -2.85 -13.16
N ASP A 26 2.03 -4.05 -13.50
CA ASP A 26 1.35 -5.31 -13.21
C ASP A 26 2.02 -6.01 -12.04
N VAL A 27 1.20 -6.55 -11.12
CA VAL A 27 1.69 -7.34 -9.99
C VAL A 27 0.84 -8.60 -9.85
N PRO A 28 1.44 -9.72 -9.42
CA PRO A 28 0.65 -10.91 -9.11
C PRO A 28 -0.36 -10.62 -8.02
N ALA A 29 -1.58 -11.10 -8.16
CA ALA A 29 -2.67 -10.76 -7.24
C ALA A 29 -2.63 -11.61 -5.96
N SER A 30 -3.09 -11.01 -4.87
CA SER A 30 -3.46 -11.69 -3.62
C SER A 30 -4.50 -10.82 -2.93
N ASN A 31 -5.24 -11.39 -2.00
CA ASN A 31 -6.25 -10.62 -1.28
C ASN A 31 -5.63 -9.45 -0.51
N LEU A 32 -4.48 -9.68 0.11
CA LEU A 32 -3.77 -8.62 0.84
C LEU A 32 -3.30 -7.51 -0.10
N LYS A 33 -2.72 -7.86 -1.25
CA LYS A 33 -2.27 -6.85 -2.23
C LYS A 33 -3.45 -6.07 -2.80
N LYS A 34 -4.58 -6.74 -3.07
CA LYS A 34 -5.80 -6.07 -3.53
C LYS A 34 -6.28 -5.03 -2.52
N ALA A 35 -6.27 -5.38 -1.23
CA ALA A 35 -6.70 -4.48 -0.16
C ALA A 35 -5.77 -3.27 -0.07
N ILE A 36 -4.46 -3.46 -0.16
CA ILE A 36 -3.48 -2.37 -0.14
C ILE A 36 -3.67 -1.46 -1.35
N CYS A 37 -3.81 -2.05 -2.54
CA CYS A 37 -3.99 -1.27 -3.78
C CYS A 37 -5.30 -0.49 -3.76
N GLN A 38 -6.36 -1.05 -3.18
CA GLN A 38 -7.64 -0.34 -3.04
C GLN A 38 -7.48 0.91 -2.17
N ILE A 39 -6.70 0.83 -1.11
CA ILE A 39 -6.39 2.00 -0.27
C ILE A 39 -5.66 3.06 -1.09
N LEU A 40 -4.70 2.66 -1.92
CA LEU A 40 -3.96 3.60 -2.76
C LEU A 40 -4.88 4.32 -3.75
N VAL A 41 -5.88 3.63 -4.30
CA VAL A 41 -6.90 4.24 -5.16
C VAL A 41 -7.77 5.20 -4.35
N ASP A 42 -8.30 4.73 -3.22
CA ASP A 42 -9.26 5.50 -2.41
C ASP A 42 -8.63 6.77 -1.85
N GLU A 43 -7.34 6.73 -1.50
CA GLU A 43 -6.63 7.88 -0.97
C GLU A 43 -6.03 8.77 -2.07
N GLY A 44 -6.24 8.43 -3.33
CA GLY A 44 -5.84 9.26 -4.46
C GLY A 44 -4.37 9.18 -4.85
N TYR A 45 -3.65 8.13 -4.41
CA TYR A 45 -2.24 7.96 -4.77
C TYR A 45 -2.05 7.37 -6.16
N ILE A 46 -3.00 6.55 -6.62
CA ILE A 46 -3.02 6.00 -7.98
C ILE A 46 -4.40 6.22 -8.59
N LYS A 47 -4.49 6.15 -9.93
CA LYS A 47 -5.75 6.40 -10.64
C LYS A 47 -6.74 5.25 -10.49
N GLY A 48 -6.26 4.02 -10.54
CA GLY A 48 -7.14 2.87 -10.46
C GLY A 48 -6.42 1.55 -10.45
N MET A 49 -7.19 0.48 -10.28
CA MET A 49 -6.69 -0.88 -10.34
C MET A 49 -7.67 -1.76 -11.10
N LYS A 50 -7.13 -2.77 -11.78
CA LYS A 50 -7.93 -3.76 -12.48
C LYS A 50 -7.36 -5.14 -12.15
N VAL A 51 -8.25 -6.08 -11.81
CA VAL A 51 -7.86 -7.46 -11.52
C VAL A 51 -8.26 -8.33 -12.70
N THR A 52 -7.29 -9.08 -13.23
CA THR A 52 -7.48 -9.99 -14.36
C THR A 52 -7.26 -11.42 -13.87
N GLU A 53 -8.23 -12.29 -14.13
CA GLU A 53 -8.14 -13.71 -13.81
C GLU A 53 -7.29 -14.41 -14.89
N ASP A 54 -6.37 -15.31 -14.46
CA ASP A 54 -5.49 -16.02 -15.37
C ASP A 54 -5.43 -17.52 -15.09
N ASN A 55 -6.46 -18.09 -14.45
CA ASN A 55 -6.54 -19.49 -14.01
C ASN A 55 -5.54 -19.86 -12.92
N LYS A 56 -4.87 -18.87 -12.35
CA LYS A 56 -3.96 -19.01 -11.21
C LYS A 56 -4.41 -18.04 -10.12
N GLN A 57 -3.48 -17.22 -9.64
CA GLN A 57 -3.80 -16.21 -8.62
C GLN A 57 -4.40 -14.93 -9.20
N GLY A 58 -4.21 -14.70 -10.50
CA GLY A 58 -4.63 -13.47 -11.16
C GLY A 58 -3.53 -12.40 -11.18
N MET A 59 -3.84 -11.31 -11.84
CA MET A 59 -2.93 -10.19 -12.00
C MET A 59 -3.64 -8.89 -11.66
N ILE A 60 -2.97 -8.01 -10.92
CA ILE A 60 -3.47 -6.67 -10.65
C ILE A 60 -2.70 -5.71 -11.55
N THR A 61 -3.43 -4.92 -12.33
CA THR A 61 -2.85 -3.82 -13.12
C THR A 61 -3.18 -2.52 -12.42
N LEU A 62 -2.15 -1.79 -12.01
CA LEU A 62 -2.28 -0.50 -11.35
C LEU A 62 -2.03 0.61 -12.34
N THR A 63 -2.97 1.55 -12.47
CA THR A 63 -2.78 2.76 -13.29
C THR A 63 -2.20 3.84 -12.40
N LEU A 64 -0.97 4.25 -12.67
CA LEU A 64 -0.25 5.21 -11.86
C LEU A 64 -0.72 6.63 -12.13
N LYS A 65 -0.45 7.52 -11.18
CA LYS A 65 -0.92 8.89 -11.22
C LYS A 65 0.28 9.84 -11.14
N TYR A 66 0.28 10.85 -12.01
CA TYR A 66 1.35 11.84 -12.07
C TYR A 66 0.76 13.24 -11.96
N GLN A 67 1.56 14.17 -11.45
CA GLN A 67 1.22 15.57 -11.40
C GLN A 67 1.39 16.21 -12.80
N ASP A 68 0.86 17.42 -12.98
CA ASP A 68 0.96 18.12 -14.27
C ASP A 68 2.41 18.33 -14.71
N ASN A 69 3.34 18.48 -13.75
CA ASN A 69 4.77 18.63 -14.06
C ASN A 69 5.46 17.29 -14.33
N GLY A 70 4.73 16.17 -14.32
CA GLY A 70 5.27 14.83 -14.58
C GLY A 70 5.80 14.10 -13.35
N ALA A 71 5.83 14.73 -12.18
CA ALA A 71 6.28 14.07 -10.96
C ALA A 71 5.23 13.06 -10.48
N PRO A 72 5.65 11.89 -9.94
CA PRO A 72 4.68 10.94 -9.38
C PRO A 72 3.89 11.56 -8.22
N VAL A 73 2.62 11.21 -8.10
CA VAL A 73 1.81 11.62 -6.95
C VAL A 73 2.34 10.95 -5.68
N ILE A 74 2.76 9.69 -5.77
CA ILE A 74 3.43 9.01 -4.66
C ILE A 74 4.85 9.57 -4.54
N ALA A 75 5.11 10.27 -3.45
CA ALA A 75 6.46 10.80 -3.16
C ALA A 75 7.33 9.75 -2.50
N GLY A 76 6.75 8.88 -1.66
CA GLY A 76 7.51 7.84 -0.98
C GLY A 76 6.64 6.67 -0.54
N LEU A 77 7.29 5.53 -0.40
CA LEU A 77 6.72 4.27 0.08
C LEU A 77 7.71 3.64 1.03
N LYS A 78 7.25 3.20 2.20
CA LYS A 78 8.12 2.57 3.20
C LYS A 78 7.44 1.33 3.76
N ARG A 79 8.12 0.18 3.67
CA ARG A 79 7.71 -1.04 4.36
C ARG A 79 8.06 -0.90 5.83
N VAL A 80 7.10 -1.08 6.72
CA VAL A 80 7.31 -0.94 8.16
C VAL A 80 7.44 -2.30 8.83
N SER A 81 6.34 -3.08 8.89
CA SER A 81 6.37 -4.43 9.44
C SER A 81 6.94 -5.39 8.41
N LYS A 82 7.85 -6.27 8.82
CA LYS A 82 8.55 -7.21 7.92
C LYS A 82 8.39 -8.62 8.47
N PRO A 83 8.52 -9.67 7.62
CA PRO A 83 8.40 -11.04 8.10
C PRO A 83 9.30 -11.37 9.29
N GLY A 84 10.51 -10.82 9.32
CA GLY A 84 11.46 -11.05 10.43
C GLY A 84 11.33 -10.08 11.58
N LEU A 85 10.51 -9.03 11.46
CA LEU A 85 10.33 -8.02 12.48
C LEU A 85 8.95 -7.37 12.33
N ARG A 86 7.95 -7.95 13.00
CA ARG A 86 6.57 -7.44 12.96
C ARG A 86 6.43 -6.22 13.85
N ILE A 87 5.74 -5.19 13.36
CA ILE A 87 5.51 -3.94 14.08
C ILE A 87 4.00 -3.77 14.29
N TYR A 88 3.59 -3.63 15.54
CA TYR A 88 2.18 -3.45 15.92
C TYR A 88 1.99 -2.12 16.64
N THR A 89 0.77 -1.61 16.60
CA THR A 89 0.40 -0.38 17.30
C THR A 89 -1.01 -0.52 17.88
N ASN A 90 -1.25 0.18 18.99
CA ASN A 90 -2.61 0.35 19.50
C ASN A 90 -3.22 1.60 18.88
N CYS A 91 -4.49 1.88 19.21
CA CYS A 91 -5.21 3.04 18.68
C CYS A 91 -4.58 4.35 19.13
N GLU A 92 -4.16 4.44 20.39
CA GLU A 92 -3.62 5.66 20.99
C GLU A 92 -2.28 6.06 20.37
N ASP A 93 -1.45 5.07 20.03
CA ASP A 93 -0.11 5.29 19.48
C ASP A 93 -0.07 5.20 17.96
N MET A 94 -1.23 5.22 17.30
CA MET A 94 -1.33 5.09 15.87
C MET A 94 -0.44 6.13 15.16
N PRO A 95 0.50 5.69 14.29
CA PRO A 95 1.42 6.63 13.65
C PRO A 95 0.71 7.58 12.69
N LYS A 96 1.26 8.78 12.58
CA LYS A 96 0.86 9.76 11.55
C LYS A 96 2.01 9.97 10.60
N VAL A 97 1.78 9.73 9.32
CA VAL A 97 2.78 9.87 8.27
C VAL A 97 2.80 11.33 7.81
N MET A 98 3.97 11.95 7.79
CA MET A 98 4.10 13.36 7.36
C MET A 98 3.11 14.27 8.05
N LYS A 99 2.97 14.13 9.36
CA LYS A 99 2.05 14.94 10.20
C LYS A 99 0.59 14.85 9.75
N GLY A 100 0.20 13.71 9.19
CA GLY A 100 -1.17 13.46 8.73
C GLY A 100 -1.40 13.71 7.26
N LEU A 101 -0.40 14.18 6.51
CA LEU A 101 -0.49 14.37 5.06
C LEU A 101 -0.37 13.05 4.30
N GLY A 102 0.35 12.08 4.88
CA GLY A 102 0.47 10.75 4.30
C GLY A 102 -0.47 9.75 4.95
N THR A 103 -0.32 8.49 4.61
CA THR A 103 -1.21 7.42 5.06
C THR A 103 -0.38 6.24 5.56
N ALA A 104 -0.75 5.70 6.73
CA ALA A 104 -0.26 4.41 7.19
C ALA A 104 -1.29 3.34 6.83
N ILE A 105 -0.82 2.20 6.34
CA ILE A 105 -1.68 1.06 5.99
C ILE A 105 -1.58 0.06 7.12
N ILE A 106 -2.72 -0.24 7.75
CA ILE A 106 -2.79 -1.02 8.98
C ILE A 106 -3.62 -2.28 8.74
N SER A 107 -3.10 -3.44 9.15
CA SER A 107 -3.85 -4.69 9.15
C SER A 107 -4.49 -4.87 10.51
N THR A 108 -5.82 -4.86 10.56
CA THR A 108 -6.60 -4.91 11.79
C THR A 108 -7.59 -6.07 11.77
N SER A 109 -8.27 -6.30 12.88
CA SER A 109 -9.37 -7.26 12.95
C SER A 109 -10.54 -6.89 12.03
N LYS A 110 -10.61 -5.64 11.61
CA LYS A 110 -11.64 -5.14 10.68
C LYS A 110 -11.14 -5.08 9.23
N GLY A 111 -10.00 -5.70 8.95
CA GLY A 111 -9.39 -5.73 7.64
C GLY A 111 -8.22 -4.79 7.51
N VAL A 112 -7.74 -4.61 6.28
CA VAL A 112 -6.63 -3.70 5.96
C VAL A 112 -7.23 -2.32 5.71
N ILE A 113 -6.89 -1.36 6.59
CA ILE A 113 -7.48 -0.02 6.57
C ILE A 113 -6.38 1.04 6.77
N THR A 114 -6.75 2.31 6.62
CA THR A 114 -5.83 3.41 6.87
C THR A 114 -5.71 3.70 8.36
N ASP A 115 -4.65 4.42 8.75
CA ASP A 115 -4.49 4.89 10.13
C ASP A 115 -5.68 5.76 10.57
N LYS A 116 -6.21 6.60 9.68
CA LYS A 116 -7.38 7.44 9.99
C LYS A 116 -8.60 6.60 10.29
N ALA A 117 -8.86 5.57 9.47
CA ALA A 117 -9.99 4.66 9.70
C ALA A 117 -9.80 3.86 10.98
N ALA A 118 -8.57 3.44 11.28
CA ALA A 118 -8.26 2.69 12.52
C ALA A 118 -8.51 3.55 13.76
N ARG A 119 -8.10 4.82 13.73
CA ARG A 119 -8.37 5.74 14.84
C ARG A 119 -9.87 5.96 15.04
N ALA A 120 -10.60 6.15 13.95
CA ALA A 120 -12.05 6.34 14.01
C ALA A 120 -12.77 5.10 14.56
N ALA A 121 -12.28 3.92 14.27
CA ALA A 121 -12.85 2.65 14.74
C ALA A 121 -12.30 2.22 16.11
N HIS A 122 -11.34 2.96 16.67
CA HIS A 122 -10.67 2.65 17.95
C HIS A 122 -10.04 1.27 17.95
N VAL A 123 -9.36 0.91 16.84
CA VAL A 123 -8.66 -0.37 16.72
C VAL A 123 -7.19 -0.14 16.42
N GLY A 124 -6.35 -1.06 16.87
CA GLY A 124 -4.95 -1.13 16.50
C GLY A 124 -4.69 -2.31 15.58
N GLY A 125 -3.44 -2.52 15.21
CA GLY A 125 -3.08 -3.65 14.36
C GLY A 125 -1.62 -3.61 13.94
N GLU A 126 -1.32 -4.39 12.91
CA GLU A 126 0.02 -4.43 12.34
C GLU A 126 0.21 -3.28 11.35
N VAL A 127 1.29 -2.52 11.55
CA VAL A 127 1.63 -1.41 10.64
C VAL A 127 2.37 -1.97 9.45
N LEU A 128 1.69 -2.08 8.31
CA LEU A 128 2.25 -2.71 7.11
C LEU A 128 3.21 -1.78 6.37
N ALA A 129 2.78 -0.55 6.10
CA ALA A 129 3.55 0.36 5.26
C ALA A 129 3.10 1.81 5.48
N PHE A 130 3.98 2.73 5.07
CA PHE A 130 3.65 4.15 4.95
C PHE A 130 3.68 4.56 3.48
N VAL A 131 2.78 5.45 3.10
CA VAL A 131 2.74 6.06 1.77
C VAL A 131 2.49 7.56 1.90
N TRP A 132 3.18 8.35 1.11
CA TRP A 132 3.00 9.79 1.12
C TRP A 132 3.31 10.40 -0.26
#